data_c07c4d4dff0e8a8dcdc975b38ea58017
#
_entry.id   c07c4d4dff0e8a8dcdc975b38ea58017
#
_cell.length_a   1.000
_cell.length_b   1.000
_cell.length_c   1.000
_cell.angle_alpha   90.00
_cell.angle_beta   90.00
_cell.angle_gamma   90.00
#
_symmetry.space_group_name_H-M   'P 1'
#
loop_
_entity.id
_entity.type
_entity.pdbx_description
1 polymer ?
#
loop_
_entity_poly.entity_id
_entity_poly.type
_entity_poly.pdbx_seq_one_letter_code
_entity_poly.pdbx_strand_id
1 'polypeptide(L)'
;SVLLMTVQDWSNAMEIKDLQKIMQDNGVVGAGGAGFPSYAKLTDKADTILLNCAECEPLLKLHRQLLEKHAYEIMKTFHTVMETVGASQAIIGIKKSYVQTVKALQQHIEEFPGLKLHLLDEVYPMGDEVVLIYEATGRVCRPGGLPIEQGVIVFNVETIYNVYQALESQKPVTEKYVSVVAEVEHPVTVKVPLGCTLDEVVAQAGNVTTKDPVYFVGGPMMGRIGSGSDPVTKTTNAVLVLPRDHQIVMKKQRTSAIDLKRAASICCQCNTCTDLCPRHNLGPVSYTHLRAHETGRNL
;
A
#
# COMPACT_ATOMS: atom_id res chain seq x y z
N SER A 1 -24.21 -22.13 18.22
CA SER A 1 -24.71 -22.34 16.85
C SER A 1 -24.45 -21.07 16.06
N VAL A 2 -23.41 -21.12 15.21
CA VAL A 2 -23.12 -20.06 14.24
C VAL A 2 -24.21 -20.16 13.16
N LEU A 3 -25.08 -19.18 13.08
CA LEU A 3 -26.03 -19.06 11.97
C LEU A 3 -25.19 -18.93 10.68
N LEU A 4 -25.34 -19.88 9.78
CA LEU A 4 -24.91 -19.78 8.40
C LEU A 4 -25.86 -18.77 7.70
N MET A 5 -25.50 -17.50 7.71
CA MET A 5 -26.16 -16.47 6.90
C MET A 5 -25.67 -16.60 5.46
N THR A 6 -26.59 -16.58 4.51
CA THR A 6 -26.25 -16.61 3.08
C THR A 6 -25.69 -15.26 2.64
N VAL A 7 -24.88 -15.25 1.58
CA VAL A 7 -24.15 -14.10 1.04
C VAL A 7 -24.99 -12.84 0.80
N GLN A 8 -26.31 -12.99 0.71
CA GLN A 8 -27.28 -11.91 0.48
C GLN A 8 -27.69 -11.16 1.76
N ASP A 9 -27.38 -11.74 2.94
CA ASP A 9 -27.83 -11.19 4.23
C ASP A 9 -26.80 -10.28 4.93
N TRP A 10 -25.55 -10.18 4.42
CA TRP A 10 -24.49 -9.40 5.06
C TRP A 10 -24.63 -7.87 4.92
N SER A 11 -25.36 -7.40 3.89
CA SER A 11 -25.42 -5.97 3.58
C SER A 11 -26.32 -5.13 4.50
N ASN A 12 -27.23 -5.76 5.26
CA ASN A 12 -28.26 -5.01 5.99
C ASN A 12 -28.13 -4.99 7.53
N ALA A 13 -27.12 -5.60 8.15
CA ALA A 13 -27.05 -5.72 9.61
C ALA A 13 -25.66 -5.92 10.23
N MET A 14 -24.54 -5.76 9.50
CA MET A 14 -23.22 -5.95 10.10
C MET A 14 -22.81 -4.72 10.93
N GLU A 15 -22.59 -4.91 12.24
CA GLU A 15 -22.06 -3.86 13.08
C GLU A 15 -20.53 -3.70 12.90
N ILE A 16 -20.00 -2.48 13.14
CA ILE A 16 -18.56 -2.21 13.08
C ILE A 16 -17.76 -3.18 13.94
N LYS A 17 -18.27 -3.52 15.13
CA LYS A 17 -17.61 -4.44 16.06
C LYS A 17 -17.49 -5.86 15.50
N ASP A 18 -18.49 -6.32 14.76
CA ASP A 18 -18.47 -7.65 14.15
C ASP A 18 -17.41 -7.70 13.04
N LEU A 19 -17.39 -6.70 12.17
CA LEU A 19 -16.37 -6.59 11.14
C LEU A 19 -14.94 -6.45 11.74
N GLN A 20 -14.79 -5.63 12.80
CA GLN A 20 -13.53 -5.52 13.54
C GLN A 20 -13.07 -6.88 14.06
N LYS A 21 -13.98 -7.64 14.67
CA LYS A 21 -13.68 -8.96 15.22
C LYS A 21 -13.28 -9.94 14.11
N ILE A 22 -14.03 -10.01 13.02
CA ILE A 22 -13.69 -10.86 11.85
C ILE A 22 -12.31 -10.53 11.32
N MET A 23 -12.00 -9.26 11.11
CA MET A 23 -10.70 -8.82 10.63
C MET A 23 -9.57 -9.15 11.62
N GLN A 24 -9.82 -9.00 12.92
CA GLN A 24 -8.84 -9.30 13.98
C GLN A 24 -8.58 -10.80 14.08
N ASP A 25 -9.63 -11.63 14.15
CA ASP A 25 -9.53 -13.08 14.28
C ASP A 25 -8.83 -13.71 13.06
N ASN A 26 -9.00 -13.12 11.87
CA ASN A 26 -8.32 -13.55 10.65
C ASN A 26 -6.96 -12.84 10.39
N GLY A 27 -6.50 -12.02 11.32
CA GLY A 27 -5.19 -11.38 11.29
C GLY A 27 -4.99 -10.41 10.12
N VAL A 28 -6.05 -9.70 9.71
CA VAL A 28 -6.00 -8.72 8.62
C VAL A 28 -5.26 -7.45 9.07
N VAL A 29 -4.16 -7.15 8.40
CA VAL A 29 -3.35 -5.95 8.62
C VAL A 29 -3.16 -5.19 7.31
N GLY A 30 -2.65 -3.96 7.40
CA GLY A 30 -2.32 -3.16 6.24
C GLY A 30 -1.22 -3.82 5.39
N ALA A 31 -1.60 -4.39 4.25
CA ALA A 31 -0.70 -5.13 3.36
C ALA A 31 0.24 -4.22 2.55
N GLY A 32 0.03 -2.90 2.54
CA GLY A 32 0.80 -1.91 1.78
C GLY A 32 2.15 -1.51 2.38
N GLY A 33 2.63 -2.22 3.41
CA GLY A 33 3.97 -2.02 3.98
C GLY A 33 3.99 -1.58 5.45
N ALA A 34 2.98 -0.87 5.95
CA ALA A 34 2.96 -0.38 7.34
C ALA A 34 2.55 -1.46 8.37
N GLY A 35 1.81 -2.49 7.95
CA GLY A 35 1.36 -3.56 8.85
C GLY A 35 0.37 -3.11 9.93
N PHE A 36 -0.23 -1.92 9.78
CA PHE A 36 -1.18 -1.41 10.76
C PHE A 36 -2.41 -2.33 10.88
N PRO A 37 -2.88 -2.65 12.10
CA PRO A 37 -4.08 -3.45 12.31
C PRO A 37 -5.30 -2.82 11.65
N SER A 38 -5.78 -3.38 10.54
CA SER A 38 -6.79 -2.72 9.70
C SER A 38 -8.14 -2.58 10.39
N TYR A 39 -8.48 -3.49 11.32
CA TYR A 39 -9.68 -3.40 12.13
C TYR A 39 -9.74 -2.13 13.00
N ALA A 40 -8.58 -1.65 13.46
CA ALA A 40 -8.51 -0.45 14.29
C ALA A 40 -8.80 0.87 13.53
N LYS A 41 -8.87 0.81 12.19
CA LYS A 41 -9.28 1.95 11.35
C LYS A 41 -10.80 2.12 11.28
N LEU A 42 -11.56 1.06 11.55
CA LEU A 42 -13.01 1.08 11.40
C LEU A 42 -13.67 1.91 12.50
N THR A 43 -14.42 2.93 12.10
CA THR A 43 -15.12 3.84 13.00
C THR A 43 -16.27 4.52 12.26
N ASP A 44 -17.32 4.87 12.98
CA ASP A 44 -18.48 5.65 12.51
C ASP A 44 -18.19 7.16 12.30
N LYS A 45 -16.96 7.59 12.57
CA LYS A 45 -16.54 9.00 12.36
C LYS A 45 -16.13 9.29 10.92
N ALA A 46 -16.03 8.25 10.08
CA ALA A 46 -15.66 8.41 8.69
C ALA A 46 -16.89 8.63 7.82
N ASP A 47 -16.90 9.69 7.04
CA ASP A 47 -17.90 9.94 6.00
C ASP A 47 -17.47 9.47 4.61
N THR A 48 -16.18 9.19 4.44
CA THR A 48 -15.57 8.76 3.19
C THR A 48 -14.55 7.65 3.43
N ILE A 49 -14.61 6.60 2.63
CA ILE A 49 -13.53 5.61 2.58
C ILE A 49 -12.81 5.66 1.24
N LEU A 50 -11.49 5.50 1.25
CA LEU A 50 -10.62 5.52 0.06
C LEU A 50 -9.93 4.18 -0.14
N LEU A 51 -9.99 3.66 -1.36
CA LEU A 51 -9.14 2.54 -1.80
C LEU A 51 -7.95 3.08 -2.59
N ASN A 52 -6.76 2.91 -2.04
CA ASN A 52 -5.52 3.32 -2.68
C ASN A 52 -5.05 2.27 -3.69
N CYS A 53 -5.28 2.55 -4.98
CA CYS A 53 -4.84 1.72 -6.11
C CYS A 53 -3.69 2.36 -6.90
N ALA A 54 -3.09 3.44 -6.38
CA ALA A 54 -1.99 4.15 -7.01
C ALA A 54 -0.64 3.60 -6.52
N GLU A 55 -0.14 2.55 -7.15
CA GLU A 55 1.22 2.07 -6.88
C GLU A 55 2.25 3.13 -7.24
N CYS A 56 3.08 3.54 -6.25
CA CYS A 56 4.15 4.52 -6.44
C CYS A 56 5.54 3.88 -6.54
N GLU A 57 5.69 2.62 -6.14
CA GLU A 57 6.95 1.90 -6.27
C GLU A 57 7.15 1.43 -7.71
N PRO A 58 8.25 1.82 -8.37
CA PRO A 58 8.57 1.32 -9.70
C PRO A 58 8.68 -0.21 -9.73
N LEU A 59 8.42 -0.80 -10.88
CA LEU A 59 8.45 -2.24 -11.15
C LEU A 59 7.32 -3.05 -10.50
N LEU A 60 6.60 -2.55 -9.52
CA LEU A 60 5.54 -3.27 -8.85
C LEU A 60 4.21 -3.13 -9.61
N LYS A 61 3.48 -4.24 -9.72
CA LYS A 61 2.19 -4.31 -10.40
C LYS A 61 1.15 -5.10 -9.61
N LEU A 62 1.45 -5.41 -8.36
CA LEU A 62 0.64 -6.30 -7.53
C LEU A 62 -0.81 -5.85 -7.41
N HIS A 63 -1.02 -4.58 -7.04
CA HIS A 63 -2.37 -4.06 -6.82
C HIS A 63 -3.20 -4.03 -8.11
N ARG A 64 -2.57 -3.71 -9.25
CA ARG A 64 -3.22 -3.77 -10.57
C ARG A 64 -3.64 -5.19 -10.92
N GLN A 65 -2.74 -6.16 -10.73
CA GLN A 65 -3.01 -7.57 -11.02
C GLN A 65 -4.13 -8.14 -10.14
N LEU A 66 -4.17 -7.76 -8.85
CA LEU A 66 -5.26 -8.16 -7.97
C LEU A 66 -6.61 -7.56 -8.40
N LEU A 67 -6.62 -6.27 -8.73
CA LEU A 67 -7.84 -5.60 -9.20
C LEU A 67 -8.32 -6.13 -10.56
N GLU A 68 -7.42 -6.43 -11.48
CA GLU A 68 -7.80 -7.03 -12.77
C GLU A 68 -8.46 -8.41 -12.59
N LYS A 69 -7.96 -9.19 -11.63
CA LYS A 69 -8.41 -10.56 -11.41
C LYS A 69 -9.62 -10.66 -10.48
N HIS A 70 -9.74 -9.75 -9.52
CA HIS A 70 -10.71 -9.79 -8.41
C HIS A 70 -11.46 -8.47 -8.23
N ALA A 71 -11.78 -7.79 -9.34
CA ALA A 71 -12.46 -6.48 -9.30
C ALA A 71 -13.79 -6.55 -8.55
N TYR A 72 -14.64 -7.52 -8.89
CA TYR A 72 -15.96 -7.67 -8.28
C TYR A 72 -15.86 -7.93 -6.77
N GLU A 73 -15.05 -8.89 -6.36
CA GLU A 73 -14.87 -9.28 -4.95
C GLU A 73 -14.33 -8.12 -4.10
N ILE A 74 -13.36 -7.39 -4.64
CA ILE A 74 -12.77 -6.23 -3.95
C ILE A 74 -13.79 -5.11 -3.84
N MET A 75 -14.54 -4.81 -4.89
CA MET A 75 -15.54 -3.75 -4.89
C MET A 75 -16.72 -4.10 -3.97
N LYS A 76 -17.22 -5.35 -4.03
CA LYS A 76 -18.25 -5.85 -3.13
C LYS A 76 -17.86 -5.67 -1.67
N THR A 77 -16.65 -6.11 -1.31
CA THR A 77 -16.15 -5.99 0.06
C THR A 77 -15.94 -4.54 0.46
N PHE A 78 -15.42 -3.72 -0.44
CA PHE A 78 -15.22 -2.30 -0.16
C PHE A 78 -16.54 -1.57 0.04
N HIS A 79 -17.58 -1.93 -0.71
CA HIS A 79 -18.94 -1.45 -0.50
C HIS A 79 -19.51 -1.91 0.86
N THR A 80 -19.34 -3.20 1.22
CA THR A 80 -19.74 -3.69 2.54
C THR A 80 -19.05 -2.93 3.68
N VAL A 81 -17.76 -2.63 3.55
CA VAL A 81 -17.03 -1.82 4.54
C VAL A 81 -17.61 -0.40 4.62
N MET A 82 -17.96 0.21 3.47
CA MET A 82 -18.59 1.53 3.41
C MET A 82 -19.92 1.55 4.20
N GLU A 83 -20.79 0.60 3.92
CA GLU A 83 -22.09 0.48 4.60
C GLU A 83 -21.92 0.23 6.11
N THR A 84 -21.00 -0.67 6.48
CA THR A 84 -20.76 -1.03 7.88
C THR A 84 -20.25 0.16 8.72
N VAL A 85 -19.40 1.01 8.17
CA VAL A 85 -18.92 2.22 8.89
C VAL A 85 -19.89 3.40 8.77
N GLY A 86 -20.93 3.29 7.92
CA GLY A 86 -21.89 4.36 7.68
C GLY A 86 -21.34 5.50 6.84
N ALA A 87 -20.29 5.27 6.05
CA ALA A 87 -19.73 6.30 5.17
C ALA A 87 -20.68 6.60 4.00
N SER A 88 -20.79 7.87 3.64
CA SER A 88 -21.68 8.31 2.56
C SER A 88 -21.14 8.00 1.16
N GLN A 89 -19.84 7.74 1.04
CA GLN A 89 -19.20 7.41 -0.22
C GLN A 89 -17.92 6.59 -0.03
N ALA A 90 -17.61 5.80 -1.05
CA ALA A 90 -16.36 5.06 -1.18
C ALA A 90 -15.69 5.43 -2.51
N ILE A 91 -14.43 5.84 -2.48
CA ILE A 91 -13.70 6.31 -3.65
C ILE A 91 -12.53 5.38 -3.94
N ILE A 92 -12.44 4.89 -5.16
CA ILE A 92 -11.32 4.08 -5.65
C ILE A 92 -10.38 5.01 -6.41
N GLY A 93 -9.27 5.38 -5.77
CA GLY A 93 -8.23 6.21 -6.39
C GLY A 93 -7.27 5.37 -7.22
N ILE A 94 -7.34 5.48 -8.55
CA ILE A 94 -6.56 4.68 -9.49
C ILE A 94 -5.95 5.55 -10.58
N LYS A 95 -4.71 5.26 -10.98
CA LYS A 95 -4.07 5.98 -12.08
C LYS A 95 -4.75 5.71 -13.42
N LYS A 96 -5.04 6.76 -14.19
CA LYS A 96 -5.69 6.66 -15.50
C LYS A 96 -4.91 5.82 -16.52
N SER A 97 -3.59 5.70 -16.34
CA SER A 97 -2.73 4.86 -17.19
C SER A 97 -2.96 3.36 -17.02
N TYR A 98 -3.63 2.93 -15.93
CA TYR A 98 -3.91 1.51 -15.67
C TYR A 98 -5.18 1.04 -16.42
N VAL A 99 -5.15 1.16 -17.75
CA VAL A 99 -6.32 1.02 -18.63
C VAL A 99 -7.09 -0.29 -18.41
N GLN A 100 -6.39 -1.43 -18.28
CA GLN A 100 -7.05 -2.73 -18.12
C GLN A 100 -7.73 -2.83 -16.74
N THR A 101 -7.05 -2.37 -15.70
CA THR A 101 -7.60 -2.34 -14.34
C THR A 101 -8.81 -1.40 -14.24
N VAL A 102 -8.74 -0.22 -14.87
CA VAL A 102 -9.87 0.73 -14.94
C VAL A 102 -11.06 0.09 -15.64
N LYS A 103 -10.84 -0.61 -16.76
CA LYS A 103 -11.92 -1.32 -17.48
C LYS A 103 -12.55 -2.42 -16.61
N ALA A 104 -11.74 -3.20 -15.88
CA ALA A 104 -12.25 -4.23 -14.99
C ALA A 104 -13.15 -3.65 -13.88
N LEU A 105 -12.77 -2.51 -13.31
CA LEU A 105 -13.58 -1.83 -12.30
C LEU A 105 -14.85 -1.22 -12.91
N GLN A 106 -14.78 -0.63 -14.10
CA GLN A 106 -15.93 -0.03 -14.78
C GLN A 106 -17.02 -1.04 -15.14
N GLN A 107 -16.68 -2.31 -15.29
CA GLN A 107 -17.65 -3.38 -15.56
C GLN A 107 -18.65 -3.59 -14.41
N HIS A 108 -18.25 -3.26 -13.17
CA HIS A 108 -19.02 -3.57 -11.96
C HIS A 108 -19.41 -2.34 -11.14
N ILE A 109 -18.90 -1.15 -11.47
CA ILE A 109 -19.07 0.03 -10.61
C ILE A 109 -20.53 0.40 -10.37
N GLU A 110 -21.39 0.19 -11.36
CA GLU A 110 -22.82 0.49 -11.27
C GLU A 110 -23.59 -0.47 -10.36
N GLU A 111 -23.03 -1.65 -10.05
CA GLU A 111 -23.61 -2.62 -9.14
C GLU A 111 -23.48 -2.19 -7.66
N PHE A 112 -22.62 -1.21 -7.36
CA PHE A 112 -22.30 -0.80 -5.99
C PHE A 112 -22.57 0.70 -5.76
N PRO A 113 -23.81 1.06 -5.34
CA PRO A 113 -24.17 2.44 -5.06
C PRO A 113 -23.23 3.09 -4.03
N GLY A 114 -22.82 4.34 -4.27
CA GLY A 114 -21.88 5.05 -3.39
C GLY A 114 -20.41 4.82 -3.71
N LEU A 115 -20.05 3.81 -4.52
CA LEU A 115 -18.71 3.63 -5.04
C LEU A 115 -18.47 4.57 -6.23
N LYS A 116 -17.29 5.20 -6.25
CA LYS A 116 -16.86 6.09 -7.33
C LYS A 116 -15.42 5.78 -7.74
N LEU A 117 -15.13 5.85 -9.04
CA LEU A 117 -13.75 5.83 -9.53
C LEU A 117 -13.22 7.27 -9.60
N HIS A 118 -12.06 7.49 -9.01
CA HIS A 118 -11.32 8.74 -9.16
C HIS A 118 -10.03 8.46 -9.93
N LEU A 119 -9.96 9.00 -11.15
CA LEU A 119 -8.85 8.79 -12.07
C LEU A 119 -7.71 9.77 -11.74
N LEU A 120 -6.62 9.24 -11.24
CA LEU A 120 -5.44 9.97 -10.82
C LEU A 120 -4.45 10.17 -11.98
N ASP A 121 -3.70 11.25 -11.94
CA ASP A 121 -2.61 11.50 -12.86
C ASP A 121 -1.39 10.61 -12.58
N GLU A 122 -0.55 10.38 -13.62
CA GLU A 122 0.69 9.60 -13.51
C GLU A 122 1.82 10.46 -12.92
N VAL A 123 1.63 10.94 -11.71
CA VAL A 123 2.58 11.81 -10.99
C VAL A 123 3.00 11.13 -9.67
N TYR A 124 4.25 11.29 -9.29
CA TYR A 124 4.75 10.88 -7.98
C TYR A 124 4.58 12.06 -6.98
N PRO A 125 4.09 11.83 -5.76
CA PRO A 125 3.75 10.55 -5.08
C PRO A 125 2.22 10.32 -4.96
N MET A 126 1.51 10.13 -6.03
CA MET A 126 0.04 10.02 -6.07
C MET A 126 -0.54 8.93 -5.15
N GLY A 127 0.24 7.89 -4.83
CA GLY A 127 -0.12 6.84 -3.86
C GLY A 127 0.25 7.17 -2.40
N ASP A 128 0.80 8.35 -2.13
CA ASP A 128 0.95 8.83 -0.76
C ASP A 128 -0.43 9.11 -0.16
N GLU A 129 -0.69 8.63 1.06
CA GLU A 129 -2.01 8.69 1.69
C GLU A 129 -2.57 10.12 1.78
N VAL A 130 -1.73 11.09 2.14
CA VAL A 130 -2.13 12.50 2.28
C VAL A 130 -2.42 13.14 0.92
N VAL A 131 -1.57 12.85 -0.07
CA VAL A 131 -1.76 13.35 -1.44
C VAL A 131 -3.03 12.76 -2.03
N LEU A 132 -3.24 11.45 -1.86
CA LEU A 132 -4.44 10.77 -2.35
C LEU A 132 -5.73 11.33 -1.72
N ILE A 133 -5.73 11.61 -0.40
CA ILE A 133 -6.88 12.21 0.27
C ILE A 133 -7.21 13.57 -0.35
N TYR A 134 -6.20 14.41 -0.56
CA TYR A 134 -6.39 15.71 -1.19
C TYR A 134 -6.93 15.60 -2.61
N GLU A 135 -6.30 14.79 -3.44
CA GLU A 135 -6.71 14.59 -4.84
C GLU A 135 -8.15 14.05 -4.97
N ALA A 136 -8.51 13.10 -4.10
CA ALA A 136 -9.82 12.47 -4.16
C ALA A 136 -10.94 13.26 -3.49
N THR A 137 -10.63 14.12 -2.49
CA THR A 137 -11.64 14.76 -1.63
C THR A 137 -11.48 16.27 -1.47
N GLY A 138 -10.34 16.85 -1.85
CA GLY A 138 -9.98 18.24 -1.58
C GLY A 138 -9.62 18.52 -0.10
N ARG A 139 -9.62 17.50 0.78
CA ARG A 139 -9.35 17.66 2.21
C ARG A 139 -7.85 17.65 2.50
N VAL A 140 -7.42 18.54 3.39
CA VAL A 140 -6.01 18.68 3.76
C VAL A 140 -5.77 18.10 5.15
N CYS A 141 -4.90 17.08 5.23
CA CYS A 141 -4.45 16.56 6.52
C CYS A 141 -3.43 17.51 7.16
N ARG A 142 -3.59 17.82 8.44
CA ARG A 142 -2.60 18.62 9.16
C ARG A 142 -1.27 17.85 9.32
N PRO A 143 -0.14 18.54 9.57
CA PRO A 143 1.14 17.91 9.87
C PRO A 143 1.03 16.91 11.03
N GLY A 144 1.43 15.65 10.82
CA GLY A 144 1.33 14.59 11.82
C GLY A 144 -0.10 14.13 12.14
N GLY A 145 -1.11 14.67 11.46
CA GLY A 145 -2.51 14.28 11.63
C GLY A 145 -2.82 12.94 10.97
N LEU A 146 -3.91 12.33 11.42
CA LEU A 146 -4.41 11.07 10.87
C LEU A 146 -5.54 11.34 9.86
N PRO A 147 -5.70 10.49 8.83
CA PRO A 147 -6.80 10.59 7.86
C PRO A 147 -8.18 10.72 8.48
N ILE A 148 -8.41 10.01 9.59
CA ILE A 148 -9.71 10.04 10.30
C ILE A 148 -10.06 11.41 10.87
N GLU A 149 -9.09 12.29 11.14
CA GLU A 149 -9.35 13.67 11.57
C GLU A 149 -10.03 14.50 10.45
N GLN A 150 -9.91 14.01 9.21
CA GLN A 150 -10.58 14.54 8.03
C GLN A 150 -11.82 13.73 7.64
N GLY A 151 -12.28 12.82 8.50
CA GLY A 151 -13.41 11.94 8.22
C GLY A 151 -13.12 10.87 7.16
N VAL A 152 -11.85 10.55 6.92
CA VAL A 152 -11.44 9.63 5.86
C VAL A 152 -10.76 8.39 6.43
N ILE A 153 -11.09 7.21 5.89
CA ILE A 153 -10.33 5.96 6.12
C ILE A 153 -9.72 5.53 4.79
N VAL A 154 -8.42 5.21 4.79
CA VAL A 154 -7.72 4.74 3.59
C VAL A 154 -7.34 3.27 3.73
N PHE A 155 -7.67 2.48 2.71
CA PHE A 155 -7.33 1.07 2.60
C PHE A 155 -6.43 0.79 1.40
N ASN A 156 -5.62 -0.25 1.51
CA ASN A 156 -4.85 -0.82 0.42
C ASN A 156 -5.67 -1.92 -0.29
N VAL A 157 -5.42 -2.14 -1.57
CA VAL A 157 -6.12 -3.15 -2.41
C VAL A 157 -6.03 -4.56 -1.82
N GLU A 158 -4.83 -5.03 -1.50
CA GLU A 158 -4.64 -6.37 -0.95
C GLU A 158 -5.27 -6.51 0.44
N THR A 159 -5.30 -5.42 1.21
CA THR A 159 -6.00 -5.42 2.50
C THR A 159 -7.49 -5.70 2.33
N ILE A 160 -8.16 -5.02 1.40
CA ILE A 160 -9.59 -5.27 1.12
C ILE A 160 -9.81 -6.68 0.56
N TYR A 161 -8.90 -7.18 -0.28
CA TYR A 161 -8.98 -8.57 -0.73
C TYR A 161 -8.84 -9.57 0.43
N ASN A 162 -7.98 -9.29 1.41
CA ASN A 162 -7.86 -10.11 2.63
C ASN A 162 -9.12 -10.02 3.51
N VAL A 163 -9.78 -8.86 3.57
CA VAL A 163 -11.10 -8.73 4.21
C VAL A 163 -12.14 -9.58 3.51
N TYR A 164 -12.16 -9.59 2.16
CA TYR A 164 -13.00 -10.48 1.38
C TYR A 164 -12.82 -11.95 1.77
N GLN A 165 -11.56 -12.42 1.82
CA GLN A 165 -11.26 -13.81 2.19
C GLN A 165 -11.73 -14.13 3.63
N ALA A 166 -11.57 -13.18 4.54
CA ALA A 166 -12.02 -13.33 5.93
C ALA A 166 -13.55 -13.41 6.05
N LEU A 167 -14.28 -12.57 5.31
CA LEU A 167 -15.73 -12.52 5.32
C LEU A 167 -16.37 -13.76 4.66
N GLU A 168 -15.96 -14.06 3.43
CA GLU A 168 -16.63 -15.09 2.62
C GLU A 168 -16.17 -16.51 2.96
N SER A 169 -14.93 -16.68 3.39
CA SER A 169 -14.31 -18.00 3.57
C SER A 169 -13.78 -18.24 4.99
N GLN A 170 -13.91 -17.27 5.89
CA GLN A 170 -13.29 -17.31 7.22
C GLN A 170 -11.78 -17.69 7.14
N LYS A 171 -11.14 -17.27 6.05
CA LYS A 171 -9.74 -17.60 5.75
C LYS A 171 -8.81 -16.60 6.41
N PRO A 172 -7.96 -17.02 7.36
CA PRO A 172 -6.97 -16.14 7.96
C PRO A 172 -5.88 -15.77 6.95
N VAL A 173 -5.22 -14.65 7.20
CA VAL A 173 -4.09 -14.19 6.38
C VAL A 173 -2.87 -15.06 6.67
N THR A 174 -2.74 -16.14 5.93
CA THR A 174 -1.62 -17.11 6.00
C THR A 174 -0.75 -17.11 4.75
N GLU A 175 -1.15 -16.34 3.74
CA GLU A 175 -0.47 -16.23 2.44
C GLU A 175 -0.25 -14.77 2.08
N LYS A 176 0.73 -14.52 1.23
CA LYS A 176 1.09 -13.19 0.74
C LYS A 176 1.37 -13.24 -0.76
N TYR A 177 0.93 -12.22 -1.46
CA TYR A 177 1.38 -11.99 -2.83
C TYR A 177 2.72 -11.23 -2.80
N VAL A 178 3.71 -11.75 -3.50
CA VAL A 178 5.07 -11.17 -3.57
C VAL A 178 5.50 -11.07 -5.03
N SER A 179 5.91 -9.88 -5.44
CA SER A 179 6.52 -9.68 -6.77
C SER A 179 8.01 -9.97 -6.71
N VAL A 180 8.50 -10.84 -7.59
CA VAL A 180 9.93 -11.12 -7.78
C VAL A 180 10.34 -10.51 -9.12
N VAL A 181 11.24 -9.54 -9.09
CA VAL A 181 11.56 -8.71 -10.26
C VAL A 181 13.05 -8.36 -10.33
N ALA A 182 13.45 -7.73 -11.40
CA ALA A 182 14.80 -7.29 -11.77
C ALA A 182 15.65 -8.45 -12.29
N GLU A 183 16.81 -8.76 -11.71
CA GLU A 183 17.80 -9.70 -12.25
C GLU A 183 17.40 -11.18 -12.02
N VAL A 184 16.24 -11.55 -12.54
CA VAL A 184 15.70 -12.92 -12.55
C VAL A 184 15.24 -13.31 -13.95
N GLU A 185 15.26 -14.59 -14.23
CA GLU A 185 14.92 -15.12 -15.56
C GLU A 185 13.47 -14.82 -15.97
N HIS A 186 12.53 -14.96 -15.02
CA HIS A 186 11.10 -14.78 -15.25
C HIS A 186 10.48 -13.89 -14.16
N PRO A 187 10.49 -12.54 -14.31
CA PRO A 187 9.81 -11.68 -13.37
C PRO A 187 8.35 -12.08 -13.18
N VAL A 188 7.94 -12.33 -11.94
CA VAL A 188 6.63 -12.92 -11.61
C VAL A 188 6.07 -12.36 -10.30
N THR A 189 4.74 -12.35 -10.18
CA THR A 189 4.06 -12.18 -8.89
C THR A 189 3.53 -13.53 -8.45
N VAL A 190 3.99 -14.02 -7.30
CA VAL A 190 3.63 -15.30 -6.73
C VAL A 190 2.83 -15.16 -5.46
N LYS A 191 1.99 -16.12 -5.16
CA LYS A 191 1.27 -16.25 -3.90
C LYS A 191 1.97 -17.32 -3.06
N VAL A 192 2.51 -16.95 -1.91
CA VAL A 192 3.33 -17.81 -1.07
C VAL A 192 2.86 -17.83 0.38
N PRO A 193 3.12 -18.91 1.14
CA PRO A 193 2.84 -18.95 2.57
C PRO A 193 3.66 -17.90 3.33
N LEU A 194 3.08 -17.34 4.40
CA LEU A 194 3.85 -16.55 5.36
C LEU A 194 4.91 -17.43 6.03
N GLY A 195 6.09 -16.86 6.23
CA GLY A 195 7.21 -17.54 6.84
C GLY A 195 8.11 -18.33 5.88
N CYS A 196 7.72 -18.52 4.60
CA CYS A 196 8.69 -19.03 3.62
C CYS A 196 9.85 -18.04 3.44
N THR A 197 11.01 -18.54 3.07
CA THR A 197 12.23 -17.74 2.92
C THR A 197 12.24 -16.95 1.61
N LEU A 198 13.00 -15.86 1.55
CA LEU A 198 13.17 -15.10 0.31
C LEU A 198 13.84 -15.95 -0.79
N ASP A 199 14.74 -16.88 -0.43
CA ASP A 199 15.34 -17.81 -1.40
C ASP A 199 14.27 -18.69 -2.07
N GLU A 200 13.33 -19.24 -1.30
CA GLU A 200 12.22 -20.03 -1.82
C GLU A 200 11.30 -19.21 -2.73
N VAL A 201 11.09 -17.94 -2.41
CA VAL A 201 10.29 -17.02 -3.22
C VAL A 201 11.00 -16.66 -4.53
N VAL A 202 12.30 -16.33 -4.46
CA VAL A 202 13.10 -15.98 -5.64
C VAL A 202 13.24 -17.17 -6.59
N ALA A 203 13.36 -18.39 -6.07
CA ALA A 203 13.41 -19.61 -6.88
C ALA A 203 12.17 -19.80 -7.80
N GLN A 204 11.02 -19.19 -7.45
CA GLN A 204 9.82 -19.24 -8.32
C GLN A 204 9.98 -18.40 -9.60
N ALA A 205 10.95 -17.49 -9.64
CA ALA A 205 11.25 -16.64 -10.79
C ALA A 205 12.34 -17.23 -11.72
N GLY A 206 12.73 -18.47 -11.52
CA GLY A 206 13.80 -19.14 -12.27
C GLY A 206 15.20 -18.77 -11.79
N ASN A 207 16.16 -18.78 -12.69
CA ASN A 207 17.54 -18.49 -12.35
C ASN A 207 17.76 -17.00 -12.09
N VAL A 208 18.64 -16.71 -11.12
CA VAL A 208 19.17 -15.35 -10.92
C VAL A 208 20.18 -15.03 -12.03
N THR A 209 20.03 -13.88 -12.67
CA THR A 209 20.82 -13.52 -13.86
C THR A 209 22.08 -12.70 -13.54
N THR A 210 22.29 -12.33 -12.27
CA THR A 210 23.50 -11.61 -11.82
C THR A 210 24.42 -12.49 -10.97
N LYS A 211 25.73 -12.19 -10.99
CA LYS A 211 26.76 -13.02 -10.33
C LYS A 211 26.83 -12.85 -8.82
N ASP A 212 26.49 -11.69 -8.29
CA ASP A 212 26.55 -11.38 -6.85
C ASP A 212 25.25 -10.70 -6.44
N PRO A 213 24.16 -11.50 -6.28
CA PRO A 213 22.84 -10.99 -6.02
C PRO A 213 22.70 -10.42 -4.61
N VAL A 214 21.96 -9.34 -4.51
CA VAL A 214 21.46 -8.77 -3.26
C VAL A 214 19.95 -8.76 -3.34
N TYR A 215 19.27 -9.30 -2.33
CA TYR A 215 17.83 -9.21 -2.23
C TYR A 215 17.44 -7.88 -1.61
N PHE A 216 16.59 -7.16 -2.33
CA PHE A 216 16.06 -5.89 -1.89
C PHE A 216 14.55 -6.06 -1.65
N VAL A 217 14.15 -6.05 -0.38
CA VAL A 217 12.78 -6.35 0.06
C VAL A 217 11.93 -5.09 0.02
N GLY A 218 10.84 -5.13 -0.73
CA GLY A 218 10.00 -3.98 -1.03
C GLY A 218 10.34 -3.35 -2.37
N GLY A 219 9.80 -2.15 -2.63
CA GLY A 219 10.09 -1.43 -3.87
C GLY A 219 11.43 -0.67 -3.84
N PRO A 220 11.92 -0.22 -5.00
CA PRO A 220 13.24 0.41 -5.11
C PRO A 220 13.38 1.73 -4.32
N MET A 221 12.27 2.40 -3.98
CA MET A 221 12.30 3.67 -3.26
C MET A 221 12.31 3.47 -1.74
N MET A 222 11.44 2.63 -1.20
CA MET A 222 11.25 2.46 0.24
C MET A 222 11.81 1.15 0.80
N GLY A 223 12.22 0.21 -0.06
CA GLY A 223 12.69 -1.11 0.34
C GLY A 223 14.00 -1.10 1.15
N ARG A 224 14.34 -2.28 1.65
CA ARG A 224 15.56 -2.55 2.45
C ARG A 224 16.33 -3.74 1.89
N ILE A 225 17.60 -3.85 2.20
CA ILE A 225 18.40 -5.04 1.93
C ILE A 225 17.92 -6.16 2.88
N GLY A 226 17.71 -7.35 2.33
CA GLY A 226 17.34 -8.56 3.04
C GLY A 226 18.33 -9.71 2.81
N SER A 227 18.19 -10.75 3.61
CA SER A 227 18.90 -12.02 3.48
C SER A 227 18.00 -13.06 2.82
N GLY A 228 18.57 -14.02 2.09
CA GLY A 228 17.82 -15.15 1.51
C GLY A 228 17.04 -15.96 2.57
N SER A 229 17.53 -16.01 3.80
CA SER A 229 16.86 -16.66 4.94
C SER A 229 15.78 -15.82 5.63
N ASP A 230 15.61 -14.52 5.25
CA ASP A 230 14.54 -13.69 5.83
C ASP A 230 13.18 -14.30 5.49
N PRO A 231 12.23 -14.33 6.45
CA PRO A 231 10.90 -14.84 6.18
C PRO A 231 10.02 -13.81 5.46
N VAL A 232 9.13 -14.32 4.61
CA VAL A 232 8.01 -13.53 4.08
C VAL A 232 7.05 -13.17 5.20
N THR A 233 6.74 -11.89 5.33
CA THR A 233 5.79 -11.36 6.30
C THR A 233 4.55 -10.80 5.59
N LYS A 234 3.52 -10.43 6.36
CA LYS A 234 2.29 -9.80 5.81
C LYS A 234 2.56 -8.48 5.07
N THR A 235 3.73 -7.88 5.24
CA THR A 235 4.14 -6.61 4.61
C THR A 235 5.19 -6.77 3.51
N THR A 236 5.60 -7.99 3.19
CA THR A 236 6.55 -8.28 2.11
C THR A 236 5.84 -8.22 0.76
N ASN A 237 5.94 -7.10 0.05
CA ASN A 237 5.24 -6.90 -1.23
C ASN A 237 6.07 -7.30 -2.45
N ALA A 238 7.40 -7.24 -2.33
CA ALA A 238 8.29 -7.57 -3.43
C ALA A 238 9.67 -7.98 -2.94
N VAL A 239 10.38 -8.71 -3.78
CA VAL A 239 11.82 -8.97 -3.70
C VAL A 239 12.42 -8.58 -5.04
N LEU A 240 13.28 -7.56 -5.04
CA LEU A 240 14.08 -7.19 -6.20
C LEU A 240 15.43 -7.91 -6.05
N VAL A 241 15.82 -8.63 -7.07
CA VAL A 241 17.17 -9.19 -7.14
C VAL A 241 18.06 -8.19 -7.88
N LEU A 242 19.03 -7.61 -7.21
CA LEU A 242 19.90 -6.56 -7.76
C LEU A 242 21.36 -6.98 -7.66
N PRO A 243 22.22 -6.56 -8.58
CA PRO A 243 23.66 -6.74 -8.41
C PRO A 243 24.16 -5.90 -7.22
N ARG A 244 25.21 -6.37 -6.54
CA ARG A 244 25.76 -5.71 -5.34
C ARG A 244 26.22 -4.26 -5.59
N ASP A 245 26.71 -3.99 -6.77
CA ASP A 245 27.15 -2.66 -7.21
C ASP A 245 26.05 -1.76 -7.73
N HIS A 246 24.78 -2.22 -7.69
CA HIS A 246 23.64 -1.40 -8.09
C HIS A 246 23.53 -0.15 -7.21
N GLN A 247 23.24 1.00 -7.80
CA GLN A 247 23.20 2.29 -7.11
C GLN A 247 22.27 2.31 -5.89
N ILE A 248 21.12 1.64 -5.99
CA ILE A 248 20.14 1.54 -4.88
C ILE A 248 20.75 0.76 -3.71
N VAL A 249 21.41 -0.36 -3.99
CA VAL A 249 22.08 -1.19 -2.97
C VAL A 249 23.20 -0.39 -2.30
N MET A 250 24.08 0.21 -3.08
CA MET A 250 25.16 1.05 -2.55
C MET A 250 24.64 2.23 -1.73
N LYS A 251 23.53 2.86 -2.14
CA LYS A 251 22.89 3.94 -1.39
C LYS A 251 22.39 3.47 -0.03
N LYS A 252 21.78 2.30 0.05
CA LYS A 252 21.24 1.75 1.31
C LYS A 252 22.33 1.24 2.26
N GLN A 253 23.50 0.90 1.76
CA GLN A 253 24.67 0.50 2.57
C GLN A 253 25.41 1.68 3.18
N ARG A 254 25.14 2.91 2.76
CA ARG A 254 25.80 4.09 3.32
C ARG A 254 25.38 4.33 4.76
N THR A 255 26.31 4.87 5.53
CA THR A 255 26.02 5.33 6.89
C THR A 255 25.32 6.68 6.87
N SER A 256 24.49 6.95 7.86
CA SER A 256 23.83 8.26 8.03
C SER A 256 24.82 9.42 8.05
N ALA A 257 26.03 9.20 8.58
CA ALA A 257 27.11 10.22 8.60
C ALA A 257 27.56 10.62 7.18
N ILE A 258 27.64 9.65 6.25
CA ILE A 258 27.98 9.93 4.86
C ILE A 258 26.87 10.71 4.18
N ASP A 259 25.63 10.32 4.40
CA ASP A 259 24.47 10.98 3.78
C ASP A 259 24.30 12.40 4.33
N LEU A 260 24.53 12.61 5.63
CA LEU A 260 24.53 13.95 6.24
C LEU A 260 25.62 14.85 5.66
N LYS A 261 26.85 14.36 5.53
CA LYS A 261 27.95 15.14 4.90
C LYS A 261 27.62 15.53 3.46
N ARG A 262 27.04 14.60 2.68
CA ARG A 262 26.62 14.89 1.30
C ARG A 262 25.50 15.94 1.26
N ALA A 263 24.49 15.77 2.09
CA ALA A 263 23.39 16.73 2.17
C ALA A 263 23.90 18.13 2.56
N ALA A 264 24.79 18.22 3.55
CA ALA A 264 25.39 19.48 3.98
C ALA A 264 26.26 20.12 2.89
N SER A 265 26.98 19.33 2.07
CA SER A 265 27.81 19.84 0.99
C SER A 265 27.02 20.36 -0.22
N ILE A 266 25.80 19.83 -0.44
CA ILE A 266 24.96 20.21 -1.58
C ILE A 266 24.01 21.36 -1.20
N CYS A 267 23.62 21.47 0.07
CA CYS A 267 22.62 22.42 0.54
C CYS A 267 23.14 23.87 0.47
N CYS A 268 22.56 24.65 -0.44
CA CYS A 268 22.78 26.09 -0.55
C CYS A 268 21.68 26.92 0.15
N GLN A 269 20.79 26.30 0.91
CA GLN A 269 19.69 26.94 1.64
C GLN A 269 18.67 27.69 0.75
N CYS A 270 18.52 27.29 -0.52
CA CYS A 270 17.61 27.92 -1.48
C CYS A 270 16.11 27.56 -1.27
N ASN A 271 15.77 26.69 -0.33
CA ASN A 271 14.42 26.18 -0.06
C ASN A 271 13.72 25.42 -1.20
N THR A 272 14.34 25.25 -2.37
CA THR A 272 13.72 24.57 -3.52
C THR A 272 13.17 23.19 -3.19
N CYS A 273 13.86 22.41 -2.34
CA CYS A 273 13.38 21.11 -1.88
C CYS A 273 12.10 21.18 -1.04
N THR A 274 11.87 22.31 -0.36
CA THR A 274 10.64 22.61 0.37
C THR A 274 9.52 23.00 -0.60
N ASP A 275 9.82 23.94 -1.47
CA ASP A 275 8.85 24.53 -2.41
C ASP A 275 8.32 23.50 -3.41
N LEU A 276 9.15 22.51 -3.79
CA LEU A 276 8.77 21.43 -4.69
C LEU A 276 8.19 20.19 -3.97
N CYS A 277 8.16 20.16 -2.63
CA CYS A 277 7.64 19.02 -1.89
C CYS A 277 6.12 18.95 -1.97
N PRO A 278 5.52 17.90 -2.56
CA PRO A 278 4.06 17.79 -2.65
C PRO A 278 3.37 17.85 -1.30
N ARG A 279 3.96 17.24 -0.26
CA ARG A 279 3.42 17.29 1.10
C ARG A 279 3.49 18.68 1.70
N HIS A 280 4.56 19.45 1.43
CA HIS A 280 4.66 20.83 1.90
C HIS A 280 3.58 21.70 1.27
N ASN A 281 3.36 21.56 -0.03
CA ASN A 281 2.35 22.33 -0.77
C ASN A 281 0.92 22.02 -0.34
N LEU A 282 0.68 20.83 0.23
CA LEU A 282 -0.60 20.44 0.81
C LEU A 282 -0.72 20.78 2.31
N GLY A 283 0.26 21.46 2.91
CA GLY A 283 0.25 21.86 4.32
C GLY A 283 0.89 20.88 5.31
N PRO A 284 0.83 19.54 5.18
CA PRO A 284 1.55 18.67 6.08
C PRO A 284 3.04 18.68 5.76
N VAL A 285 3.79 19.52 6.45
CA VAL A 285 5.24 19.58 6.35
C VAL A 285 5.85 18.27 6.82
N SER A 286 6.51 17.57 5.95
CA SER A 286 7.41 16.52 6.37
C SER A 286 8.67 17.16 6.97
N TYR A 287 8.72 17.22 8.28
CA TYR A 287 9.93 17.64 9.01
C TYR A 287 11.16 16.81 8.68
N THR A 288 10.94 15.62 8.13
CA THR A 288 11.99 14.61 8.02
C THR A 288 13.09 14.94 7.04
N HIS A 289 12.84 15.72 6.00
CA HIS A 289 13.94 16.08 5.10
C HIS A 289 14.42 17.52 5.20
N LEU A 290 13.69 18.42 5.80
CA LEU A 290 14.13 19.80 5.96
C LEU A 290 14.83 20.03 7.28
N ARG A 291 14.23 19.58 8.38
CA ARG A 291 14.83 19.71 9.70
C ARG A 291 15.99 18.77 9.97
N ALA A 292 16.09 17.64 9.29
CA ALA A 292 17.30 16.82 9.36
C ALA A 292 18.55 17.57 8.91
N HIS A 293 18.41 18.54 8.00
CA HIS A 293 19.49 19.42 7.59
C HIS A 293 19.77 20.55 8.60
N GLU A 294 18.76 21.07 9.26
CA GLU A 294 18.91 22.10 10.30
C GLU A 294 19.50 21.53 11.59
N THR A 295 18.99 20.40 12.07
CA THR A 295 19.50 19.77 13.30
C THR A 295 20.92 19.24 13.14
N GLY A 296 21.32 18.83 11.94
CA GLY A 296 22.70 18.46 11.63
C GLY A 296 23.71 19.63 11.63
N ARG A 297 23.24 20.88 11.65
CA ARG A 297 24.09 22.08 11.74
C ARG A 297 24.16 22.67 13.16
N ASN A 298 23.17 22.36 13.99
CA ASN A 298 23.07 22.89 15.36
C ASN A 298 23.56 21.87 16.42
N LEU A 299 24.09 20.74 15.98
CA LEU A 299 24.83 19.74 16.75
C LEU A 299 26.30 19.74 16.31
#